data_97d769693a96efd6d8bdd693875a852f
#
_entry.id   97d769693a96efd6d8bdd693875a852f
#
_cell.length_a   1.000
_cell.length_b   1.000
_cell.length_c   1.000
_cell.angle_alpha   90.00
_cell.angle_beta   90.00
_cell.angle_gamma   90.00
#
_symmetry.space_group_name_H-M   'P 1'
#
loop_
_entity.id
_entity.type
_entity.pdbx_description
1 polymer ?
#
loop_
_entity_poly.entity_id
_entity_poly.type
_entity_poly.pdbx_seq_one_letter_code
_entity_poly.pdbx_strand_id
1 'polypeptide(L)'
;ITRTWPINAKFTNPQKEIYDLVLRAQLAGIASCISGNNWSSMHRTTTKIIAQGLIDLGIFDNNMDEVLGDSERLDGRFQSFFMHGTGHFLGLDVHDVGGGRRGDKDNGPVLKSGMVVTVEPGLYFGGWRSDIVFPSRYSGIGVRIEDDVLITDEGPVVLSSKCPKTIDEIEDIVGSID
;
A
#
# COMPACT_ATOMS: atom_id res chain seq x y z
N ILE A 1 -8.12 2.64 -9.67
CA ILE A 1 -6.73 3.06 -9.47
C ILE A 1 -6.65 4.37 -8.68
N THR A 2 -5.55 4.55 -7.94
CA THR A 2 -5.28 5.77 -7.16
C THR A 2 -3.87 6.27 -7.44
N ARG A 3 -3.74 7.60 -7.61
CA ARG A 3 -2.48 8.33 -7.65
C ARG A 3 -2.55 9.50 -6.68
N THR A 4 -1.45 9.80 -6.04
CA THR A 4 -1.33 10.92 -5.09
C THR A 4 -0.18 11.82 -5.53
N TRP A 5 -0.38 13.13 -5.53
CA TRP A 5 0.66 14.12 -5.86
C TRP A 5 0.43 15.43 -5.12
N PRO A 6 1.48 16.23 -4.91
CA PRO A 6 1.34 17.57 -4.36
C PRO A 6 0.66 18.51 -5.34
N ILE A 7 -0.22 19.38 -4.85
CA ILE A 7 -0.94 20.37 -5.69
C ILE A 7 0.02 21.27 -6.48
N ASN A 8 1.18 21.61 -5.88
CA ASN A 8 2.21 22.44 -6.53
C ASN A 8 3.16 21.65 -7.44
N ALA A 9 2.82 20.42 -7.80
CA ALA A 9 3.55 19.54 -8.69
C ALA A 9 4.98 19.16 -8.26
N LYS A 10 5.38 19.48 -7.04
CA LYS A 10 6.73 19.17 -6.50
C LYS A 10 6.63 18.55 -5.13
N PHE A 11 7.23 17.36 -4.98
CA PHE A 11 7.31 16.67 -3.71
C PHE A 11 8.37 17.31 -2.80
N THR A 12 7.99 17.65 -1.57
CA THR A 12 8.97 17.96 -0.51
C THR A 12 9.68 16.69 -0.04
N ASN A 13 10.83 16.81 0.65
CA ASN A 13 11.56 15.64 1.15
C ASN A 13 10.69 14.75 2.04
N PRO A 14 9.92 15.25 3.03
CA PRO A 14 9.02 14.37 3.81
C PRO A 14 7.95 13.68 2.96
N GLN A 15 7.43 14.33 1.93
CA GLN A 15 6.47 13.72 1.01
C GLN A 15 7.12 12.60 0.19
N LYS A 16 8.37 12.81 -0.30
CA LYS A 16 9.13 11.78 -1.01
C LYS A 16 9.39 10.56 -0.13
N GLU A 17 9.81 10.75 1.12
CA GLU A 17 10.06 9.68 2.08
C GLU A 17 8.82 8.77 2.25
N ILE A 18 7.64 9.36 2.46
CA ILE A 18 6.39 8.59 2.62
C ILE A 18 5.94 7.99 1.30
N TYR A 19 6.03 8.74 0.20
CA TYR A 19 5.63 8.27 -1.13
C TYR A 19 6.45 7.06 -1.58
N ASP A 20 7.78 7.13 -1.45
CA ASP A 20 8.69 6.04 -1.81
C ASP A 20 8.45 4.79 -0.97
N LEU A 21 8.14 4.96 0.32
CA LEU A 21 7.77 3.82 1.17
C LEU A 21 6.48 3.15 0.68
N VAL A 22 5.44 3.92 0.39
CA VAL A 22 4.18 3.40 -0.14
C VAL A 22 4.38 2.74 -1.51
N LEU A 23 5.18 3.35 -2.39
CA LEU A 23 5.48 2.79 -3.72
C LEU A 23 6.23 1.46 -3.63
N ARG A 24 7.26 1.35 -2.78
CA ARG A 24 7.97 0.09 -2.53
C ARG A 24 7.04 -1.00 -2.00
N ALA A 25 6.18 -0.65 -1.06
CA ALA A 25 5.20 -1.58 -0.50
C ALA A 25 4.18 -2.03 -1.56
N GLN A 26 3.73 -1.14 -2.43
CA GLN A 26 2.80 -1.41 -3.52
C GLN A 26 3.43 -2.34 -4.57
N LEU A 27 4.66 -2.07 -5.00
CA LEU A 27 5.37 -2.91 -5.96
C LEU A 27 5.59 -4.33 -5.44
N ALA A 28 5.96 -4.47 -4.16
CA ALA A 28 6.11 -5.78 -3.54
C ALA A 28 4.77 -6.52 -3.36
N GLY A 29 3.70 -5.78 -3.06
CA GLY A 29 2.33 -6.31 -3.03
C GLY A 29 1.93 -6.87 -4.40
N ILE A 30 2.17 -6.12 -5.48
CA ILE A 30 1.94 -6.59 -6.86
C ILE A 30 2.76 -7.85 -7.14
N ALA A 31 4.04 -7.86 -6.80
CA ALA A 31 4.91 -9.02 -7.04
C ALA A 31 4.45 -10.28 -6.31
N SER A 32 3.68 -10.16 -5.24
CA SER A 32 3.09 -11.30 -4.50
C SER A 32 1.75 -11.79 -5.08
N CYS A 33 1.17 -11.08 -6.06
CA CYS A 33 -0.06 -11.45 -6.76
C CYS A 33 0.19 -12.56 -7.80
N ILE A 34 0.60 -13.73 -7.34
CA ILE A 34 0.98 -14.90 -8.18
C ILE A 34 -0.10 -15.96 -8.06
N SER A 35 -0.46 -16.59 -9.19
CA SER A 35 -1.33 -17.77 -9.21
C SER A 35 -0.80 -18.85 -8.25
N GLY A 36 -1.65 -19.34 -7.37
CA GLY A 36 -1.30 -20.29 -6.31
C GLY A 36 -0.98 -19.67 -4.94
N ASN A 37 -0.69 -18.39 -4.87
CA ASN A 37 -0.54 -17.70 -3.58
C ASN A 37 -1.91 -17.48 -2.91
N ASN A 38 -1.89 -17.35 -1.58
CA ASN A 38 -3.08 -16.97 -0.85
C ASN A 38 -3.33 -15.46 -0.93
N TRP A 39 -4.58 -15.05 -0.86
CA TRP A 39 -5.00 -13.66 -0.78
C TRP A 39 -4.21 -12.83 0.26
N SER A 40 -4.00 -13.40 1.45
CA SER A 40 -3.28 -12.73 2.53
C SER A 40 -1.80 -12.45 2.23
N SER A 41 -1.20 -13.14 1.25
CA SER A 41 0.22 -12.97 0.90
C SER A 41 0.54 -11.54 0.49
N MET A 42 -0.35 -10.91 -0.28
CA MET A 42 -0.24 -9.52 -0.69
C MET A 42 -0.21 -8.57 0.51
N HIS A 43 -1.15 -8.71 1.44
CA HIS A 43 -1.23 -7.86 2.62
C HIS A 43 -0.04 -8.08 3.56
N ARG A 44 0.39 -9.33 3.78
CA ARG A 44 1.56 -9.66 4.60
C ARG A 44 2.84 -9.04 4.04
N THR A 45 3.07 -9.16 2.74
CA THR A 45 4.25 -8.60 2.08
C THR A 45 4.28 -7.09 2.18
N THR A 46 3.18 -6.44 1.85
CA THR A 46 3.01 -4.98 1.92
C THR A 46 3.21 -4.45 3.34
N THR A 47 2.57 -5.08 4.32
CA THR A 47 2.62 -4.65 5.72
C THR A 47 4.02 -4.76 6.31
N LYS A 48 4.78 -5.80 5.98
CA LYS A 48 6.17 -5.94 6.44
C LYS A 48 7.06 -4.79 5.94
N ILE A 49 6.91 -4.39 4.69
CA ILE A 49 7.67 -3.26 4.12
C ILE A 49 7.26 -1.95 4.79
N ILE A 50 5.96 -1.74 5.00
CA ILE A 50 5.45 -0.56 5.71
C ILE A 50 5.99 -0.53 7.14
N ALA A 51 5.90 -1.62 7.89
CA ALA A 51 6.38 -1.69 9.27
C ALA A 51 7.88 -1.37 9.37
N GLN A 52 8.71 -1.97 8.52
CA GLN A 52 10.14 -1.68 8.47
C GLN A 52 10.40 -0.23 8.10
N GLY A 53 9.72 0.30 7.09
CA GLY A 53 9.88 1.68 6.66
C GLY A 53 9.47 2.70 7.74
N LEU A 54 8.43 2.43 8.52
CA LEU A 54 8.04 3.27 9.65
C LEU A 54 9.11 3.31 10.75
N ILE A 55 9.82 2.19 10.97
CA ILE A 55 10.99 2.12 11.86
C ILE A 55 12.15 2.93 11.27
N ASP A 56 12.49 2.71 10.01
CA ASP A 56 13.61 3.38 9.32
C ASP A 56 13.45 4.91 9.29
N LEU A 57 12.21 5.39 9.20
CA LEU A 57 11.86 6.81 9.24
C LEU A 57 11.81 7.40 10.68
N GLY A 58 12.06 6.57 11.71
CA GLY A 58 12.05 6.99 13.11
C GLY A 58 10.66 7.31 13.65
N ILE A 59 9.61 6.73 13.06
CA ILE A 59 8.22 6.87 13.52
C ILE A 59 7.96 5.91 14.69
N PHE A 60 8.55 4.74 14.63
CA PHE A 60 8.55 3.76 15.72
C PHE A 60 9.97 3.38 16.13
N ASP A 61 10.11 2.94 17.39
CA ASP A 61 11.33 2.32 17.87
C ASP A 61 11.63 1.03 17.11
N ASN A 62 12.89 0.60 17.10
CA ASN A 62 13.36 -0.59 16.38
C ASN A 62 12.89 -1.90 17.08
N ASN A 63 11.59 -2.13 17.06
CA ASN A 63 10.95 -3.34 17.54
C ASN A 63 9.92 -3.83 16.51
N MET A 64 10.37 -4.65 15.56
CA MET A 64 9.53 -5.14 14.46
C MET A 64 8.32 -5.93 14.98
N ASP A 65 8.48 -6.74 16.03
CA ASP A 65 7.39 -7.57 16.57
C ASP A 65 6.26 -6.69 17.15
N GLU A 66 6.61 -5.57 17.77
CA GLU A 66 5.62 -4.63 18.30
C GLU A 66 4.95 -3.81 17.19
N VAL A 67 5.73 -3.41 16.17
CA VAL A 67 5.21 -2.64 15.04
C VAL A 67 4.33 -3.49 14.14
N LEU A 68 4.72 -4.73 13.86
CA LEU A 68 3.97 -5.65 13.00
C LEU A 68 2.82 -6.34 13.74
N GLY A 69 3.02 -6.65 15.02
CA GLY A 69 2.12 -7.47 15.82
C GLY A 69 2.23 -8.95 15.49
N ASP A 70 1.18 -9.71 15.79
CA ASP A 70 1.12 -11.13 15.45
C ASP A 70 1.26 -11.35 13.94
N SER A 71 2.14 -12.27 13.54
CA SER A 71 2.49 -12.50 12.14
C SER A 71 1.34 -12.99 11.24
N GLU A 72 0.27 -13.51 11.85
CA GLU A 72 -0.93 -13.94 11.12
C GLU A 72 -2.01 -12.86 11.13
N ARG A 73 -2.22 -12.22 12.27
CA ARG A 73 -3.25 -11.18 12.43
C ARG A 73 -2.83 -9.81 11.94
N LEU A 74 -1.51 -9.53 11.95
CA LEU A 74 -0.95 -8.23 11.56
C LEU A 74 -1.65 -7.09 12.31
N ASP A 75 -1.73 -7.21 13.65
CA ASP A 75 -2.48 -6.32 14.52
C ASP A 75 -1.61 -5.29 15.26
N GLY A 76 -0.41 -5.05 14.74
CA GLY A 76 0.58 -4.17 15.35
C GLY A 76 0.34 -2.67 15.14
N ARG A 77 1.26 -1.88 15.68
CA ARG A 77 1.19 -0.40 15.73
C ARG A 77 1.16 0.27 14.35
N PHE A 78 1.65 -0.39 13.29
CA PHE A 78 1.59 0.13 11.91
C PHE A 78 0.17 0.51 11.50
N GLN A 79 -0.85 -0.15 12.06
CA GLN A 79 -2.26 0.11 11.78
C GLN A 79 -2.68 1.56 12.09
N SER A 80 -1.93 2.24 12.94
CA SER A 80 -2.18 3.66 13.23
C SER A 80 -2.01 4.55 12.00
N PHE A 81 -1.23 4.10 11.02
CA PHE A 81 -0.94 4.83 9.78
C PHE A 81 -1.44 4.10 8.52
N PHE A 82 -1.60 2.77 8.58
CA PHE A 82 -2.15 1.94 7.52
C PHE A 82 -3.34 1.13 8.06
N MET A 83 -4.53 1.73 8.06
CA MET A 83 -5.72 1.22 8.75
C MET A 83 -6.66 0.38 7.87
N HIS A 84 -6.33 0.13 6.61
CA HIS A 84 -7.16 -0.64 5.68
C HIS A 84 -6.43 -1.85 5.09
N GLY A 85 -7.12 -2.69 4.34
CA GLY A 85 -6.53 -3.79 3.58
C GLY A 85 -5.67 -3.30 2.41
N THR A 86 -4.86 -4.19 1.85
CA THR A 86 -4.00 -3.86 0.70
C THR A 86 -4.75 -3.91 -0.63
N GLY A 87 -5.96 -4.49 -0.68
CA GLY A 87 -6.72 -4.57 -1.92
C GLY A 87 -8.06 -5.27 -1.75
N HIS A 88 -8.76 -5.40 -2.85
CA HIS A 88 -10.04 -6.10 -3.00
C HIS A 88 -10.14 -6.73 -4.39
N PHE A 89 -11.09 -7.62 -4.59
CA PHE A 89 -11.43 -8.09 -5.93
C PHE A 89 -12.13 -6.99 -6.72
N LEU A 90 -11.85 -6.94 -8.01
CA LEU A 90 -12.49 -6.08 -8.99
C LEU A 90 -13.22 -6.97 -10.00
N GLY A 91 -14.54 -6.78 -10.14
CA GLY A 91 -15.39 -7.59 -11.00
C GLY A 91 -16.62 -6.85 -11.47
N LEU A 92 -17.81 -7.40 -11.27
CA LEU A 92 -19.08 -6.72 -11.56
C LEU A 92 -19.24 -5.48 -10.69
N ASP A 93 -18.78 -5.56 -9.44
CA ASP A 93 -18.69 -4.42 -8.53
C ASP A 93 -17.22 -3.99 -8.37
N VAL A 94 -17.01 -2.69 -8.06
CA VAL A 94 -15.68 -2.15 -7.76
C VAL A 94 -15.08 -2.88 -6.54
N HIS A 95 -15.83 -3.03 -5.46
CA HIS A 95 -15.51 -3.87 -4.32
C HIS A 95 -16.27 -5.20 -4.47
N ASP A 96 -15.76 -6.07 -5.33
CA ASP A 96 -16.43 -7.33 -5.64
C ASP A 96 -16.26 -8.36 -4.52
N VAL A 97 -17.15 -9.36 -4.53
CA VAL A 97 -17.14 -10.45 -3.55
C VAL A 97 -15.91 -11.35 -3.72
N GLY A 98 -15.50 -12.05 -2.67
CA GLY A 98 -14.51 -13.13 -2.72
C GLY A 98 -13.18 -12.83 -2.02
N GLY A 99 -12.89 -11.58 -1.65
CA GLY A 99 -11.73 -11.26 -0.82
C GLY A 99 -11.91 -11.75 0.62
N GLY A 100 -10.84 -12.24 1.24
CA GLY A 100 -10.84 -12.57 2.66
C GLY A 100 -10.93 -11.29 3.50
N ARG A 101 -11.60 -11.38 4.65
CA ARG A 101 -11.60 -10.28 5.63
C ARG A 101 -10.29 -10.28 6.41
N ARG A 102 -9.86 -9.10 6.85
CA ARG A 102 -8.73 -8.96 7.77
C ARG A 102 -9.01 -9.79 9.03
N GLY A 103 -8.05 -10.66 9.40
CA GLY A 103 -8.19 -11.55 10.55
C GLY A 103 -8.93 -12.86 10.28
N ASP A 104 -9.31 -13.15 9.05
CA ASP A 104 -9.79 -14.48 8.67
C ASP A 104 -8.68 -15.51 8.92
N LYS A 105 -9.01 -16.55 9.70
CA LYS A 105 -8.08 -17.65 10.02
C LYS A 105 -7.60 -18.41 8.77
N ASP A 106 -8.31 -18.27 7.66
CA ASP A 106 -8.13 -19.04 6.42
C ASP A 106 -7.40 -18.23 5.34
N ASN A 107 -6.39 -17.44 5.64
CA ASN A 107 -5.53 -16.76 4.65
C ASN A 107 -6.23 -16.19 3.38
N GLY A 108 -7.55 -16.25 3.33
CA GLY A 108 -8.39 -15.92 2.19
C GLY A 108 -8.26 -16.93 1.04
N PRO A 109 -8.90 -16.67 -0.10
CA PRO A 109 -8.89 -17.59 -1.26
C PRO A 109 -7.49 -17.68 -1.87
N VAL A 110 -7.24 -18.81 -2.54
CA VAL A 110 -6.06 -18.96 -3.41
C VAL A 110 -6.28 -18.15 -4.67
N LEU A 111 -5.31 -17.32 -5.02
CA LEU A 111 -5.30 -16.53 -6.26
C LEU A 111 -5.19 -17.48 -7.46
N LYS A 112 -5.99 -17.24 -8.49
CA LYS A 112 -6.04 -18.04 -9.72
C LYS A 112 -5.91 -17.13 -10.93
N SER A 113 -5.33 -17.69 -11.99
CA SER A 113 -5.28 -17.03 -13.30
C SER A 113 -6.68 -16.54 -13.73
N GLY A 114 -6.78 -15.34 -14.25
CA GLY A 114 -8.02 -14.66 -14.62
C GLY A 114 -8.66 -13.79 -13.53
N MET A 115 -8.21 -13.89 -12.28
CA MET A 115 -8.68 -12.98 -11.21
C MET A 115 -8.09 -11.58 -11.40
N VAL A 116 -8.90 -10.56 -11.12
CA VAL A 116 -8.48 -9.15 -11.07
C VAL A 116 -8.61 -8.64 -9.65
N VAL A 117 -7.55 -8.01 -9.15
CA VAL A 117 -7.48 -7.47 -7.79
C VAL A 117 -6.88 -6.07 -7.80
N THR A 118 -7.19 -5.25 -6.81
CA THR A 118 -6.46 -4.00 -6.56
C THR A 118 -5.28 -4.25 -5.63
N VAL A 119 -4.23 -3.43 -5.76
CA VAL A 119 -3.11 -3.36 -4.83
C VAL A 119 -2.91 -1.89 -4.46
N GLU A 120 -3.36 -1.52 -3.26
CA GLU A 120 -3.61 -0.13 -2.87
C GLU A 120 -3.11 0.23 -1.46
N PRO A 121 -1.86 -0.06 -1.08
CA PRO A 121 -1.37 0.38 0.20
C PRO A 121 -1.39 1.91 0.33
N GLY A 122 -1.50 2.38 1.58
CA GLY A 122 -1.44 3.81 1.87
C GLY A 122 -0.93 4.07 3.28
N LEU A 123 -0.38 5.27 3.48
CA LEU A 123 0.04 5.80 4.77
C LEU A 123 -0.59 7.16 5.01
N TYR A 124 -1.12 7.36 6.22
CA TYR A 124 -1.90 8.56 6.55
C TYR A 124 -1.47 9.14 7.89
N PHE A 125 -0.84 10.31 7.85
CA PHE A 125 -0.33 11.06 9.00
C PHE A 125 -1.28 12.22 9.30
N GLY A 126 -2.48 11.88 9.80
CA GLY A 126 -3.51 12.89 10.09
C GLY A 126 -3.07 13.86 11.20
N GLY A 127 -2.91 15.13 10.85
CA GLY A 127 -2.49 16.17 11.79
C GLY A 127 -3.49 16.45 12.93
N TRP A 128 -4.70 15.89 12.84
CA TRP A 128 -5.73 15.94 13.89
C TRP A 128 -5.62 14.82 14.92
N ARG A 129 -4.72 13.83 14.71
CA ARG A 129 -4.52 12.70 15.61
C ARG A 129 -3.65 13.12 16.79
N SER A 130 -4.28 13.33 17.95
CA SER A 130 -3.58 13.64 19.22
C SER A 130 -3.18 12.39 20.01
N ASP A 131 -3.68 11.23 19.60
CA ASP A 131 -3.46 9.93 20.24
C ASP A 131 -2.20 9.22 19.75
N ILE A 132 -1.54 9.74 18.72
CA ILE A 132 -0.33 9.17 18.11
C ILE A 132 0.75 10.25 18.02
N VAL A 133 1.95 9.91 18.51
CA VAL A 133 3.13 10.76 18.39
C VAL A 133 3.95 10.31 17.17
N PHE A 134 4.26 11.24 16.29
CA PHE A 134 5.15 11.05 15.13
C PHE A 134 5.86 12.37 14.79
N PRO A 135 6.96 12.34 14.02
CA PRO A 135 7.67 13.57 13.64
C PRO A 135 6.76 14.55 12.89
N SER A 136 6.69 15.79 13.36
CA SER A 136 5.78 16.82 12.85
C SER A 136 5.94 17.11 11.35
N ARG A 137 7.13 16.82 10.78
CA ARG A 137 7.39 16.96 9.33
C ARG A 137 6.48 16.09 8.45
N TYR A 138 5.88 15.04 9.00
CA TYR A 138 4.95 14.17 8.28
C TYR A 138 3.48 14.56 8.48
N SER A 139 3.19 15.50 9.39
CA SER A 139 1.82 15.89 9.70
C SER A 139 1.06 16.38 8.46
N GLY A 140 -0.13 15.84 8.24
CA GLY A 140 -0.99 16.17 7.10
C GLY A 140 -0.64 15.43 5.80
N ILE A 141 0.40 14.57 5.78
CA ILE A 141 0.72 13.76 4.60
C ILE A 141 -0.19 12.54 4.58
N GLY A 142 -0.86 12.32 3.44
CA GLY A 142 -1.59 11.09 3.14
C GLY A 142 -1.25 10.64 1.73
N VAL A 143 -0.85 9.38 1.57
CA VAL A 143 -0.46 8.80 0.27
C VAL A 143 -1.14 7.45 0.11
N ARG A 144 -1.77 7.23 -1.06
CA ARG A 144 -2.19 5.91 -1.56
C ARG A 144 -1.73 5.77 -3.01
N ILE A 145 -1.22 4.60 -3.33
CA ILE A 145 -0.87 4.22 -4.72
C ILE A 145 -1.57 2.91 -4.99
N GLU A 146 -2.40 2.89 -6.04
CA GLU A 146 -3.23 1.73 -6.36
C GLU A 146 -3.16 1.41 -7.84
N ASP A 147 -2.99 0.14 -8.15
CA ASP A 147 -3.12 -0.42 -9.48
C ASP A 147 -4.11 -1.59 -9.50
N ASP A 148 -4.73 -1.80 -10.67
CA ASP A 148 -5.50 -2.99 -10.99
C ASP A 148 -4.56 -4.05 -11.56
N VAL A 149 -4.62 -5.26 -11.00
CA VAL A 149 -3.68 -6.34 -11.29
C VAL A 149 -4.44 -7.58 -11.73
N LEU A 150 -4.16 -8.05 -12.95
CA LEU A 150 -4.62 -9.34 -13.46
C LEU A 150 -3.64 -10.43 -13.01
N ILE A 151 -4.16 -11.46 -12.37
CA ILE A 151 -3.39 -12.65 -12.02
C ILE A 151 -3.26 -13.52 -13.27
N THR A 152 -2.04 -13.90 -13.63
CA THR A 152 -1.78 -14.86 -14.71
C THR A 152 -0.82 -15.96 -14.24
N ASP A 153 -0.68 -17.02 -15.03
CA ASP A 153 0.23 -18.11 -14.70
C ASP A 153 1.70 -17.74 -14.93
N GLU A 154 1.96 -16.70 -15.74
CA GLU A 154 3.29 -16.14 -15.98
C GLU A 154 3.66 -15.03 -14.96
N GLY A 155 2.73 -14.65 -14.08
CA GLY A 155 2.91 -13.61 -13.08
C GLY A 155 1.86 -12.49 -13.18
N PRO A 156 1.93 -11.47 -12.30
CA PRO A 156 0.97 -10.38 -12.28
C PRO A 156 1.12 -9.44 -13.48
N VAL A 157 -0.01 -9.07 -14.09
CA VAL A 157 -0.07 -8.05 -15.15
C VAL A 157 -0.76 -6.81 -14.62
N VAL A 158 -0.06 -5.68 -14.58
CA VAL A 158 -0.61 -4.39 -14.12
C VAL A 158 -1.42 -3.77 -15.25
N LEU A 159 -2.75 -3.80 -15.15
CA LEU A 159 -3.66 -3.28 -16.16
C LEU A 159 -3.59 -1.75 -16.29
N SER A 160 -3.28 -1.07 -15.19
CA SER A 160 -3.12 0.39 -15.09
C SER A 160 -1.68 0.89 -15.31
N SER A 161 -0.80 0.07 -15.87
CA SER A 161 0.65 0.35 -16.02
C SER A 161 0.98 1.65 -16.80
N LYS A 162 0.07 2.12 -17.66
CA LYS A 162 0.24 3.38 -18.39
C LYS A 162 0.03 4.63 -17.54
N CYS A 163 -0.54 4.51 -16.33
CA CYS A 163 -0.71 5.63 -15.42
C CYS A 163 0.56 5.80 -14.58
N PRO A 164 1.32 6.88 -14.76
CA PRO A 164 2.57 7.11 -14.05
C PRO A 164 2.42 7.03 -12.54
N LYS A 165 3.47 6.53 -11.87
CA LYS A 165 3.48 6.41 -10.40
C LYS A 165 4.84 6.62 -9.73
N THR A 166 5.91 6.81 -10.48
CA THR A 166 7.18 7.26 -9.88
C THR A 166 7.12 8.77 -9.62
N ILE A 167 7.90 9.24 -8.64
CA ILE A 167 7.96 10.66 -8.30
C ILE A 167 8.33 11.48 -9.53
N ASP A 168 9.37 11.07 -10.25
CA ASP A 168 9.87 11.81 -11.42
C ASP A 168 8.80 11.90 -12.52
N GLU A 169 8.16 10.77 -12.87
CA GLU A 169 7.07 10.76 -13.87
C GLU A 169 5.90 11.67 -13.47
N ILE A 170 5.55 11.68 -12.18
CA ILE A 170 4.46 12.53 -11.69
C ILE A 170 4.85 14.00 -11.72
N GLU A 171 6.06 14.34 -11.25
CA GLU A 171 6.56 15.73 -11.28
C GLU A 171 6.65 16.25 -12.71
N ASP A 172 7.02 15.41 -13.67
CA ASP A 172 7.11 15.80 -15.09
C ASP A 172 5.72 16.07 -15.70
N ILE A 173 4.73 15.24 -15.39
CA ILE A 173 3.38 15.39 -15.95
C ILE A 173 2.61 16.54 -15.30
N VAL A 174 2.58 16.58 -13.96
CA VAL A 174 1.82 17.59 -13.22
C VAL A 174 2.51 18.96 -13.32
N GLY A 175 3.85 18.99 -13.39
CA GLY A 175 4.63 20.23 -13.54
C GLY A 175 4.70 20.81 -14.94
N SER A 176 4.20 20.10 -15.95
CA SER A 176 4.22 20.57 -17.35
C SER A 176 2.98 21.38 -17.79
N ILE A 177 2.08 21.68 -16.86
CA ILE A 177 0.92 22.54 -17.14
C ILE A 177 1.39 24.00 -16.97
N ASP A 178 1.77 24.63 -18.08
CA ASP A 178 1.98 26.09 -18.20
C ASP A 178 0.63 26.82 -18.30
#